data_6417ac0203a79c9e11677bbd71a8aac3
#
_entry.id   6417ac0203a79c9e11677bbd71a8aac3
#
_cell.length_a   1.000
_cell.length_b   1.000
_cell.length_c   1.000
_cell.angle_alpha   90.00
_cell.angle_beta   90.00
_cell.angle_gamma   90.00
#
_symmetry.space_group_name_H-M   'P 1'
#
loop_
_entity.id
_entity.type
_entity.pdbx_description
1 polymer ?
#
loop_
_entity_poly.entity_id
_entity_poly.type
_entity_poly.pdbx_seq_one_letter_code
_entity_poly.pdbx_strand_id
1 'polypeptide(L)'
;MSPLHRQNFRFFHRLRVRWADVDMQKIVFNAHYLTYFDTAMGDYWRALALPYDSTLQALGGDLYVKKATIEYHASAQMDDQLEVALQCQRIGTSSMTFKGAIFRGEDCLISCELIYVFADPTTQTSKPVPPALRDILLAFEAGEPMATVEVGAWQALQSEASQVRAEVFVKEQRIPIALEQDAADATAVHAVARNRLGVAVATGRLVPHAPGVGRIGRMAVNRVLRGTQLGGEVLHALMAAAEQRGDHTVILHAQQTAQGFYARHGFTTQGASFEEAGIVHIEMVHPLVPSL
;
A
#
# COMPACT_ATOMS: atom_id res chain seq x y z
N MET A 1 -11.31 25.16 18.34
CA MET A 1 -11.48 23.69 18.50
C MET A 1 -10.62 23.21 19.66
N SER A 2 -10.97 22.08 20.32
CA SER A 2 -10.04 21.48 21.29
C SER A 2 -8.74 21.08 20.57
N PRO A 3 -7.58 21.17 21.25
CA PRO A 3 -6.31 20.81 20.62
C PRO A 3 -6.35 19.36 20.11
N LEU A 4 -5.85 19.16 18.91
CA LEU A 4 -5.76 17.84 18.31
C LEU A 4 -4.51 17.14 18.85
N HIS A 5 -4.66 15.87 19.24
CA HIS A 5 -3.58 15.02 19.72
C HIS A 5 -3.31 13.90 18.73
N ARG A 6 -2.05 13.46 18.62
CA ARG A 6 -1.65 12.36 17.73
C ARG A 6 -2.49 11.10 17.92
N GLN A 7 -2.82 10.75 19.17
CA GLN A 7 -3.65 9.59 19.51
C GLN A 7 -5.07 9.61 18.92
N ASN A 8 -5.53 10.74 18.39
CA ASN A 8 -6.82 10.86 17.70
C ASN A 8 -6.77 10.31 16.27
N PHE A 9 -5.58 10.03 15.76
CA PHE A 9 -5.36 9.60 14.38
C PHE A 9 -4.64 8.25 14.35
N ARG A 10 -4.96 7.45 13.35
CA ARG A 10 -4.26 6.20 13.06
C ARG A 10 -3.45 6.26 11.77
N PHE A 11 -3.72 7.23 10.91
CA PHE A 11 -3.01 7.44 9.67
C PHE A 11 -2.11 8.66 9.74
N PHE A 12 -0.87 8.50 9.28
CA PHE A 12 0.13 9.55 9.19
C PHE A 12 0.93 9.41 7.90
N HIS A 13 1.01 10.52 7.16
CA HIS A 13 1.94 10.69 6.04
C HIS A 13 3.15 11.49 6.52
N ARG A 14 4.37 11.00 6.30
CA ARG A 14 5.61 11.66 6.72
C ARG A 14 6.24 12.42 5.57
N LEU A 15 6.62 13.63 5.80
CA LEU A 15 7.35 14.45 4.85
C LEU A 15 8.43 15.30 5.55
N ARG A 16 9.40 15.76 4.75
CA ARG A 16 10.35 16.79 5.16
C ARG A 16 10.03 18.07 4.39
N VAL A 17 9.99 19.21 5.09
CA VAL A 17 9.81 20.53 4.49
C VAL A 17 10.99 20.81 3.56
N ARG A 18 10.68 21.11 2.31
CA ARG A 18 11.67 21.37 1.24
C ARG A 18 11.97 22.85 1.15
N TRP A 19 13.11 23.21 0.55
CA TRP A 19 13.46 24.58 0.27
C TRP A 19 12.38 25.32 -0.56
N ALA A 20 11.74 24.65 -1.49
CA ALA A 20 10.67 25.19 -2.31
C ALA A 20 9.35 25.45 -1.57
N ASP A 21 9.21 24.94 -0.35
CA ASP A 21 7.98 25.07 0.44
C ASP A 21 7.96 26.34 1.32
N VAL A 22 9.14 26.98 1.51
CA VAL A 22 9.26 28.15 2.39
C VAL A 22 9.17 29.46 1.64
N ASP A 23 8.63 30.48 2.28
CA ASP A 23 8.52 31.84 1.77
C ASP A 23 9.65 32.78 2.26
N MET A 24 9.52 34.06 1.99
CA MET A 24 10.49 35.07 2.42
C MET A 24 10.60 35.22 3.94
N GLN A 25 9.60 34.77 4.70
CA GLN A 25 9.62 34.71 6.16
C GLN A 25 10.39 33.50 6.69
N LYS A 26 10.90 32.62 5.80
CA LYS A 26 11.62 31.38 6.10
C LYS A 26 10.76 30.34 6.83
N ILE A 27 9.45 30.41 6.66
CA ILE A 27 8.47 29.46 7.15
C ILE A 27 7.71 28.88 5.96
N VAL A 28 7.05 27.74 6.15
CA VAL A 28 6.22 27.13 5.12
C VAL A 28 5.13 28.11 4.69
N PHE A 29 5.07 28.40 3.37
CA PHE A 29 4.04 29.25 2.80
C PHE A 29 2.65 28.66 3.08
N ASN A 30 1.74 29.47 3.56
CA ASN A 30 0.45 29.03 4.11
C ASN A 30 -0.35 28.11 3.17
N ALA A 31 -0.32 28.32 1.86
CA ALA A 31 -1.03 27.48 0.90
C ALA A 31 -0.42 26.06 0.75
N HIS A 32 0.87 25.87 1.04
CA HIS A 32 1.52 24.57 0.93
C HIS A 32 1.02 23.57 1.94
N TYR A 33 0.45 23.97 3.05
CA TYR A 33 -0.18 23.05 3.99
C TYR A 33 -1.38 22.30 3.36
N LEU A 34 -2.14 22.94 2.46
CA LEU A 34 -3.17 22.25 1.67
C LEU A 34 -2.56 21.22 0.72
N THR A 35 -1.43 21.53 0.09
CA THR A 35 -0.69 20.57 -0.75
C THR A 35 -0.21 19.36 0.08
N TYR A 36 0.22 19.58 1.32
CA TYR A 36 0.60 18.50 2.21
C TYR A 36 -0.59 17.59 2.55
N PHE A 37 -1.76 18.16 2.83
CA PHE A 37 -2.99 17.38 3.05
C PHE A 37 -3.42 16.61 1.80
N ASP A 38 -3.30 17.20 0.60
CA ASP A 38 -3.64 16.54 -0.66
C ASP A 38 -2.70 15.35 -0.94
N THR A 39 -1.39 15.54 -0.70
CA THR A 39 -0.41 14.45 -0.80
C THR A 39 -0.72 13.34 0.20
N ALA A 40 -1.05 13.69 1.45
CA ALA A 40 -1.42 12.74 2.49
C ALA A 40 -2.72 12.00 2.15
N MET A 41 -3.68 12.65 1.46
CA MET A 41 -4.91 12.01 0.98
C MET A 41 -4.58 10.90 -0.03
N GLY A 42 -3.63 11.12 -0.94
CA GLY A 42 -3.16 10.06 -1.85
C GLY A 42 -2.59 8.85 -1.11
N ASP A 43 -1.82 9.06 -0.04
CA ASP A 43 -1.31 7.98 0.80
C ASP A 43 -2.39 7.34 1.69
N TYR A 44 -3.40 8.09 2.10
CA TYR A 44 -4.57 7.56 2.80
C TYR A 44 -5.29 6.51 1.94
N TRP A 45 -5.49 6.77 0.64
CA TRP A 45 -6.04 5.79 -0.30
C TRP A 45 -5.17 4.54 -0.44
N ARG A 46 -3.85 4.70 -0.45
CA ARG A 46 -2.91 3.56 -0.43
C ARG A 46 -3.03 2.74 0.85
N ALA A 47 -3.22 3.40 1.99
CA ALA A 47 -3.45 2.74 3.28
C ALA A 47 -4.77 1.95 3.32
N LEU A 48 -5.77 2.35 2.53
CA LEU A 48 -7.00 1.59 2.31
C LEU A 48 -6.81 0.38 1.35
N ALA A 49 -5.60 0.16 0.83
CA ALA A 49 -5.31 -0.80 -0.25
C ALA A 49 -6.15 -0.55 -1.53
N LEU A 50 -6.48 0.69 -1.81
CA LEU A 50 -7.29 1.11 -2.95
C LEU A 50 -6.45 1.92 -3.95
N PRO A 51 -6.16 1.39 -5.15
CA PRO A 51 -5.63 2.18 -6.26
C PRO A 51 -6.66 3.27 -6.65
N TYR A 52 -6.32 4.55 -6.46
CA TYR A 52 -7.27 5.66 -6.54
C TYR A 52 -8.09 5.66 -7.85
N ASP A 53 -7.41 5.79 -8.99
CA ASP A 53 -8.07 5.96 -10.30
C ASP A 53 -8.99 4.79 -10.65
N SER A 54 -8.48 3.56 -10.61
CA SER A 54 -9.25 2.38 -10.97
C SER A 54 -10.38 2.11 -9.98
N THR A 55 -10.19 2.44 -8.71
CA THR A 55 -11.22 2.28 -7.68
C THR A 55 -12.36 3.25 -7.90
N LEU A 56 -12.09 4.53 -8.10
CA LEU A 56 -13.13 5.53 -8.29
C LEU A 56 -13.87 5.33 -9.61
N GLN A 57 -13.15 4.94 -10.67
CA GLN A 57 -13.77 4.55 -11.93
C GLN A 57 -14.74 3.37 -11.76
N ALA A 58 -14.32 2.32 -11.03
CA ALA A 58 -15.19 1.16 -10.76
C ALA A 58 -16.41 1.52 -9.89
N LEU A 59 -16.25 2.48 -8.98
CA LEU A 59 -17.34 3.00 -8.15
C LEU A 59 -18.25 4.00 -8.91
N GLY A 60 -17.89 4.38 -10.14
CA GLY A 60 -18.68 5.22 -11.02
C GLY A 60 -18.75 6.68 -10.60
N GLY A 61 -17.68 7.23 -10.02
CA GLY A 61 -17.60 8.63 -9.61
C GLY A 61 -16.19 9.04 -9.26
N ASP A 62 -16.02 10.26 -8.78
CA ASP A 62 -14.75 10.82 -8.33
C ASP A 62 -14.96 11.73 -7.12
N LEU A 63 -13.87 12.16 -6.47
CA LEU A 63 -13.88 12.97 -5.27
C LEU A 63 -13.42 14.40 -5.57
N TYR A 64 -14.24 15.35 -5.17
CA TYR A 64 -13.96 16.77 -5.32
C TYR A 64 -13.95 17.48 -3.97
N VAL A 65 -12.92 18.28 -3.72
CA VAL A 65 -12.87 19.12 -2.53
C VAL A 65 -13.98 20.18 -2.66
N LYS A 66 -14.90 20.17 -1.73
CA LYS A 66 -15.99 21.18 -1.63
C LYS A 66 -15.63 22.32 -0.68
N LYS A 67 -14.89 22.00 0.40
CA LYS A 67 -14.51 22.96 1.43
C LYS A 67 -13.20 22.51 2.08
N ALA A 68 -12.35 23.47 2.35
CA ALA A 68 -11.20 23.33 3.22
C ALA A 68 -11.21 24.45 4.26
N THR A 69 -11.09 24.09 5.54
CA THR A 69 -10.94 25.04 6.64
C THR A 69 -9.65 24.74 7.35
N ILE A 70 -8.74 25.70 7.42
CA ILE A 70 -7.43 25.55 8.05
C ILE A 70 -7.29 26.52 9.20
N GLU A 71 -6.72 26.05 10.30
CA GLU A 71 -6.26 26.86 11.43
C GLU A 71 -4.76 26.68 11.60
N TYR A 72 -4.04 27.80 11.71
CA TYR A 72 -2.59 27.86 11.84
C TYR A 72 -2.25 28.13 13.31
N HIS A 73 -1.66 27.15 14.01
CA HIS A 73 -1.29 27.28 15.42
C HIS A 73 0.19 27.61 15.57
N ALA A 74 1.04 27.06 14.70
CA ALA A 74 2.46 27.37 14.61
C ALA A 74 2.99 27.13 13.19
N SER A 75 4.15 27.69 12.88
CA SER A 75 4.77 27.57 11.57
C SER A 75 5.79 26.43 11.54
N ALA A 76 5.83 25.71 10.43
CA ALA A 76 6.93 24.80 10.09
C ALA A 76 8.04 25.57 9.35
N GLN A 77 9.27 25.10 9.49
CA GLN A 77 10.48 25.66 8.87
C GLN A 77 11.13 24.65 7.93
N MET A 78 12.07 25.12 7.11
CA MET A 78 12.86 24.27 6.23
C MET A 78 13.52 23.14 7.04
N ASP A 79 13.56 21.93 6.47
CA ASP A 79 14.09 20.71 7.06
C ASP A 79 13.29 20.11 8.23
N ASP A 80 12.22 20.76 8.70
CA ASP A 80 11.31 20.13 9.66
C ASP A 80 10.80 18.79 9.11
N GLN A 81 10.77 17.78 9.97
CA GLN A 81 10.09 16.51 9.71
C GLN A 81 8.66 16.63 10.24
N LEU A 82 7.71 16.52 9.35
CA LEU A 82 6.30 16.66 9.64
C LEU A 82 5.55 15.35 9.43
N GLU A 83 4.50 15.18 10.21
CA GLU A 83 3.53 14.10 10.05
C GLU A 83 2.16 14.70 9.81
N VAL A 84 1.61 14.41 8.63
CA VAL A 84 0.27 14.83 8.22
C VAL A 84 -0.71 13.72 8.54
N ALA A 85 -1.56 13.95 9.49
CA ALA A 85 -2.58 13.02 9.95
C ALA A 85 -3.92 13.30 9.27
N LEU A 86 -4.66 12.24 8.94
CA LEU A 86 -6.01 12.30 8.39
C LEU A 86 -6.91 11.27 9.08
N GLN A 87 -8.16 11.64 9.27
CA GLN A 87 -9.22 10.78 9.81
C GLN A 87 -10.52 11.06 9.07
N CYS A 88 -11.18 10.04 8.54
CA CYS A 88 -12.54 10.17 8.03
C CYS A 88 -13.53 10.25 9.20
N GLN A 89 -13.95 11.46 9.56
CA GLN A 89 -14.75 11.72 10.75
C GLN A 89 -16.25 11.47 10.50
N ARG A 90 -16.73 11.77 9.29
CA ARG A 90 -18.16 11.69 8.97
C ARG A 90 -18.38 11.40 7.49
N ILE A 91 -19.34 10.53 7.20
CA ILE A 91 -19.78 10.23 5.85
C ILE A 91 -21.29 10.55 5.75
N GLY A 92 -21.62 11.60 5.00
CA GLY A 92 -22.98 12.00 4.68
C GLY A 92 -23.56 11.22 3.50
N THR A 93 -24.61 11.74 2.86
CA THR A 93 -25.20 11.11 1.67
C THR A 93 -24.23 11.13 0.49
N SER A 94 -23.71 12.30 0.14
CA SER A 94 -22.78 12.50 -0.99
C SER A 94 -21.44 13.11 -0.58
N SER A 95 -21.21 13.36 0.70
CA SER A 95 -20.00 14.03 1.20
C SER A 95 -19.31 13.22 2.28
N MET A 96 -18.01 13.43 2.38
CA MET A 96 -17.15 12.87 3.42
C MET A 96 -16.38 14.03 4.06
N THR A 97 -16.38 14.09 5.40
CA THR A 97 -15.62 15.07 6.17
C THR A 97 -14.39 14.39 6.74
N PHE A 98 -13.23 14.89 6.37
CA PHE A 98 -11.97 14.49 6.95
C PHE A 98 -11.47 15.55 7.91
N LYS A 99 -11.02 15.11 9.06
CA LYS A 99 -10.25 15.89 10.02
C LYS A 99 -8.77 15.67 9.73
N GLY A 100 -8.02 16.75 9.63
CA GLY A 100 -6.59 16.70 9.39
C GLY A 100 -5.81 17.45 10.47
N ALA A 101 -4.57 17.04 10.70
CA ALA A 101 -3.62 17.75 11.52
C ALA A 101 -2.21 17.57 10.95
N ILE A 102 -1.36 18.58 11.16
CA ILE A 102 0.07 18.46 10.87
C ILE A 102 0.85 18.62 12.16
N PHE A 103 1.67 17.63 12.45
CA PHE A 103 2.47 17.55 13.66
C PHE A 103 3.96 17.69 13.37
N ARG A 104 4.67 18.36 14.28
CA ARG A 104 6.11 18.27 14.43
C ARG A 104 6.41 17.68 15.81
N GLY A 105 6.78 16.39 15.83
CA GLY A 105 6.79 15.63 17.08
C GLY A 105 5.38 15.55 17.68
N GLU A 106 5.21 16.05 18.91
CA GLU A 106 3.90 16.10 19.60
C GLU A 106 3.14 17.41 19.35
N ASP A 107 3.80 18.43 18.78
CA ASP A 107 3.20 19.74 18.58
C ASP A 107 2.28 19.75 17.35
N CYS A 108 1.01 20.06 17.54
CA CYS A 108 0.07 20.29 16.44
C CYS A 108 0.28 21.72 15.88
N LEU A 109 0.86 21.77 14.68
CA LEU A 109 1.12 23.05 13.99
C LEU A 109 -0.10 23.56 13.24
N ILE A 110 -0.84 22.65 12.63
CA ILE A 110 -1.98 22.97 11.75
C ILE A 110 -3.12 22.02 12.10
N SER A 111 -4.35 22.52 12.12
CA SER A 111 -5.55 21.70 12.06
C SER A 111 -6.37 22.03 10.83
N CYS A 112 -7.07 21.03 10.29
CA CYS A 112 -7.82 21.14 9.04
C CYS A 112 -9.12 20.35 9.08
N GLU A 113 -10.16 20.89 8.46
CA GLU A 113 -11.36 20.16 8.06
C GLU A 113 -11.47 20.20 6.54
N LEU A 114 -11.51 19.02 5.91
CA LEU A 114 -11.69 18.85 4.46
C LEU A 114 -13.03 18.17 4.19
N ILE A 115 -13.85 18.77 3.34
CA ILE A 115 -15.10 18.16 2.89
C ILE A 115 -14.95 17.79 1.42
N TYR A 116 -14.98 16.49 1.16
CA TYR A 116 -15.02 15.93 -0.19
C TYR A 116 -16.46 15.57 -0.56
N VAL A 117 -16.79 15.74 -1.83
CA VAL A 117 -18.06 15.31 -2.42
C VAL A 117 -17.77 14.24 -3.47
N PHE A 118 -18.49 13.12 -3.36
CA PHE A 118 -18.52 12.10 -4.41
C PHE A 118 -19.45 12.57 -5.52
N ALA A 119 -18.96 12.63 -6.75
CA ALA A 119 -19.69 13.21 -7.87
C ALA A 119 -19.40 12.45 -9.17
N ASP A 120 -20.27 12.63 -10.13
CA ASP A 120 -20.07 12.20 -11.50
C ASP A 120 -19.02 13.09 -12.18
N PRO A 121 -17.91 12.55 -12.71
CA PRO A 121 -16.85 13.37 -13.31
C PRO A 121 -17.27 14.08 -14.61
N THR A 122 -18.29 13.57 -15.31
CA THR A 122 -18.79 14.15 -16.57
C THR A 122 -19.75 15.31 -16.33
N THR A 123 -20.74 15.08 -15.45
CA THR A 123 -21.78 16.09 -15.19
C THR A 123 -21.45 16.99 -14.00
N GLN A 124 -20.47 16.63 -13.20
CA GLN A 124 -20.08 17.27 -11.93
C GLN A 124 -21.24 17.38 -10.93
N THR A 125 -22.23 16.50 -11.05
CA THR A 125 -23.34 16.42 -10.11
C THR A 125 -23.00 15.44 -8.98
N SER A 126 -23.37 15.81 -7.75
CA SER A 126 -23.13 14.97 -6.59
C SER A 126 -23.91 13.64 -6.67
N LYS A 127 -23.25 12.56 -6.29
CA LYS A 127 -23.81 11.20 -6.19
C LYS A 127 -23.72 10.70 -4.75
N PRO A 128 -24.60 9.78 -4.34
CA PRO A 128 -24.44 9.13 -3.04
C PRO A 128 -23.07 8.43 -2.94
N VAL A 129 -22.42 8.56 -1.79
CA VAL A 129 -21.19 7.79 -1.48
C VAL A 129 -21.55 6.31 -1.55
N PRO A 130 -20.87 5.52 -2.41
CA PRO A 130 -21.15 4.09 -2.54
C PRO A 130 -21.08 3.37 -1.19
N PRO A 131 -22.00 2.45 -0.88
CA PRO A 131 -21.98 1.69 0.37
C PRO A 131 -20.63 1.01 0.62
N ALA A 132 -20.05 0.37 -0.40
CA ALA A 132 -18.75 -0.28 -0.28
C ALA A 132 -17.63 0.69 0.13
N LEU A 133 -17.60 1.91 -0.42
CA LEU A 133 -16.63 2.93 -0.02
C LEU A 133 -16.86 3.39 1.42
N ARG A 134 -18.11 3.59 1.81
CA ARG A 134 -18.49 3.93 3.19
C ARG A 134 -17.98 2.87 4.17
N ASP A 135 -18.24 1.60 3.88
CA ASP A 135 -17.86 0.48 4.75
C ASP A 135 -16.35 0.38 4.90
N ILE A 136 -15.59 0.59 3.81
CA ILE A 136 -14.14 0.59 3.84
C ILE A 136 -13.59 1.71 4.73
N LEU A 137 -14.09 2.92 4.57
CA LEU A 137 -13.65 4.07 5.38
C LEU A 137 -13.94 3.84 6.86
N LEU A 138 -15.15 3.36 7.20
CA LEU A 138 -15.51 3.05 8.58
C LEU A 138 -14.65 1.93 9.18
N ALA A 139 -14.41 0.87 8.43
CA ALA A 139 -13.57 -0.25 8.83
C ALA A 139 -12.11 0.19 9.06
N PHE A 140 -11.59 1.05 8.18
CA PHE A 140 -10.25 1.61 8.37
C PHE A 140 -10.14 2.40 9.66
N GLU A 141 -11.09 3.29 9.94
CA GLU A 141 -11.09 4.08 11.18
C GLU A 141 -11.31 3.20 12.42
N ALA A 142 -12.00 2.07 12.28
CA ALA A 142 -12.16 1.07 13.35
C ALA A 142 -10.90 0.20 13.58
N GLY A 143 -9.91 0.26 12.70
CA GLY A 143 -8.69 -0.53 12.85
C GLY A 143 -8.72 -1.91 12.18
N GLU A 144 -9.69 -2.15 11.34
CA GLU A 144 -9.80 -3.41 10.62
C GLU A 144 -8.76 -3.53 9.49
N PRO A 145 -8.34 -4.75 9.12
CA PRO A 145 -7.45 -4.97 7.98
C PRO A 145 -8.08 -4.49 6.67
N MET A 146 -7.27 -3.85 5.81
CA MET A 146 -7.72 -3.35 4.51
C MET A 146 -7.52 -4.34 3.38
N ALA A 147 -6.80 -5.42 3.62
CA ALA A 147 -6.65 -6.54 2.71
C ALA A 147 -6.73 -7.87 3.46
N THR A 148 -7.01 -8.92 2.71
CA THR A 148 -6.94 -10.31 3.18
C THR A 148 -6.09 -11.11 2.22
N VAL A 149 -5.26 -12.02 2.74
CA VAL A 149 -4.43 -12.91 1.93
C VAL A 149 -5.04 -14.31 1.94
N GLU A 150 -5.37 -14.81 0.76
CA GLU A 150 -5.76 -16.19 0.56
C GLU A 150 -4.58 -16.99 0.03
N VAL A 151 -4.34 -18.18 0.61
CA VAL A 151 -3.32 -19.13 0.16
C VAL A 151 -4.02 -20.37 -0.39
N GLY A 152 -3.64 -20.81 -1.58
CA GLY A 152 -4.31 -21.91 -2.24
C GLY A 152 -3.58 -22.46 -3.46
N ALA A 153 -4.21 -23.44 -4.10
CA ALA A 153 -3.73 -24.03 -5.33
C ALA A 153 -3.99 -23.11 -6.54
N TRP A 154 -3.21 -23.32 -7.61
CA TRP A 154 -3.32 -22.55 -8.86
C TRP A 154 -4.74 -22.47 -9.40
N GLN A 155 -5.46 -23.60 -9.42
CA GLN A 155 -6.81 -23.68 -9.97
C GLN A 155 -7.79 -22.69 -9.33
N ALA A 156 -7.61 -22.39 -8.03
CA ALA A 156 -8.47 -21.46 -7.32
C ALA A 156 -8.05 -19.99 -7.53
N LEU A 157 -6.75 -19.71 -7.65
CA LEU A 157 -6.21 -18.36 -7.62
C LEU A 157 -5.65 -17.87 -8.95
N GLN A 158 -5.68 -18.71 -10.01
CA GLN A 158 -5.07 -18.46 -11.31
C GLN A 158 -5.46 -17.11 -11.92
N SER A 159 -6.75 -16.82 -11.97
CA SER A 159 -7.27 -15.62 -12.64
C SER A 159 -6.68 -14.35 -12.02
N GLU A 160 -6.71 -14.27 -10.70
CA GLU A 160 -6.29 -13.09 -9.96
C GLU A 160 -4.77 -12.97 -9.87
N ALA A 161 -4.07 -14.08 -9.58
CA ALA A 161 -2.62 -14.11 -9.57
C ALA A 161 -2.06 -13.72 -10.94
N SER A 162 -2.61 -14.27 -12.03
CA SER A 162 -2.19 -13.92 -13.40
C SER A 162 -2.46 -12.45 -13.73
N GLN A 163 -3.58 -11.89 -13.27
CA GLN A 163 -3.88 -10.47 -13.49
C GLN A 163 -2.85 -9.57 -12.83
N VAL A 164 -2.54 -9.77 -11.54
CA VAL A 164 -1.54 -8.97 -10.82
C VAL A 164 -0.14 -9.14 -11.44
N ARG A 165 0.24 -10.38 -11.78
CA ARG A 165 1.51 -10.71 -12.42
C ARG A 165 1.65 -10.06 -13.79
N ALA A 166 0.60 -10.08 -14.60
CA ALA A 166 0.59 -9.42 -15.91
C ALA A 166 0.79 -7.91 -15.81
N GLU A 167 0.12 -7.24 -14.86
CA GLU A 167 0.32 -5.80 -14.64
C GLU A 167 1.76 -5.48 -14.25
N VAL A 168 2.37 -6.26 -13.34
CA VAL A 168 3.69 -5.98 -12.81
C VAL A 168 4.81 -6.49 -13.72
N PHE A 169 4.75 -7.74 -14.14
CA PHE A 169 5.87 -8.34 -14.88
C PHE A 169 5.79 -8.06 -16.38
N VAL A 170 4.59 -8.16 -16.98
CA VAL A 170 4.45 -8.01 -18.42
C VAL A 170 4.32 -6.53 -18.81
N LYS A 171 3.38 -5.80 -18.22
CA LYS A 171 3.13 -4.41 -18.62
C LYS A 171 4.18 -3.44 -18.09
N GLU A 172 4.54 -3.52 -16.81
CA GLU A 172 5.48 -2.58 -16.19
C GLU A 172 6.94 -2.97 -16.48
N GLN A 173 7.34 -4.23 -16.17
CA GLN A 173 8.73 -4.69 -16.33
C GLN A 173 9.05 -5.18 -17.76
N ARG A 174 8.02 -5.31 -18.62
CA ARG A 174 8.15 -5.75 -20.02
C ARG A 174 8.77 -7.15 -20.19
N ILE A 175 8.58 -8.02 -19.20
CA ILE A 175 8.99 -9.42 -19.29
C ILE A 175 8.04 -10.12 -20.28
N PRO A 176 8.56 -10.87 -21.27
CA PRO A 176 7.73 -11.64 -22.17
C PRO A 176 6.82 -12.61 -21.43
N ILE A 177 5.54 -12.67 -21.81
CA ILE A 177 4.53 -13.50 -21.14
C ILE A 177 4.93 -14.99 -21.09
N ALA A 178 5.66 -15.47 -22.09
CA ALA A 178 6.18 -16.84 -22.15
C ALA A 178 7.24 -17.16 -21.08
N LEU A 179 7.91 -16.14 -20.52
CA LEU A 179 8.86 -16.28 -19.41
C LEU A 179 8.18 -16.06 -18.04
N GLU A 180 7.04 -15.38 -18.05
CA GLU A 180 6.28 -15.09 -16.84
C GLU A 180 5.48 -16.31 -16.38
N GLN A 181 4.84 -17.03 -17.30
CA GLN A 181 4.08 -18.25 -17.01
C GLN A 181 4.95 -19.48 -17.22
N ASP A 182 4.93 -20.39 -16.25
CA ASP A 182 5.69 -21.64 -16.32
C ASP A 182 4.89 -22.83 -15.75
N ALA A 183 5.31 -24.05 -16.09
CA ALA A 183 4.62 -25.28 -15.67
C ALA A 183 4.59 -25.47 -14.14
N ALA A 184 5.48 -24.83 -13.39
CA ALA A 184 5.52 -24.94 -11.93
C ALA A 184 4.30 -24.28 -11.27
N ASP A 185 3.59 -23.39 -11.95
CA ASP A 185 2.36 -22.77 -11.42
C ASP A 185 1.32 -23.83 -11.04
N ALA A 186 1.16 -24.89 -11.84
CA ALA A 186 0.14 -25.89 -11.62
C ALA A 186 0.28 -26.67 -10.30
N THR A 187 1.50 -26.79 -9.77
CA THR A 187 1.83 -27.55 -8.54
C THR A 187 2.27 -26.67 -7.39
N ALA A 188 2.41 -25.37 -7.63
CA ALA A 188 2.82 -24.41 -6.62
C ALA A 188 1.68 -24.06 -5.65
N VAL A 189 2.06 -23.56 -4.49
CA VAL A 189 1.17 -22.86 -3.59
C VAL A 189 1.22 -21.38 -3.96
N HIS A 190 0.06 -20.76 -4.12
CA HIS A 190 -0.08 -19.35 -4.46
C HIS A 190 -0.68 -18.57 -3.28
N ALA A 191 -0.31 -17.30 -3.17
CA ALA A 191 -0.96 -16.36 -2.27
C ALA A 191 -1.46 -15.16 -3.07
N VAL A 192 -2.69 -14.72 -2.81
CA VAL A 192 -3.29 -13.52 -3.40
C VAL A 192 -3.83 -12.64 -2.29
N ALA A 193 -3.42 -11.38 -2.28
CA ALA A 193 -3.99 -10.36 -1.42
C ALA A 193 -5.12 -9.63 -2.17
N ARG A 194 -6.31 -9.59 -1.55
CA ARG A 194 -7.47 -8.83 -2.04
C ARG A 194 -7.76 -7.67 -1.11
N ASN A 195 -8.02 -6.51 -1.67
CA ASN A 195 -8.56 -5.39 -0.90
C ASN A 195 -10.03 -5.63 -0.52
N ARG A 196 -10.62 -4.72 0.24
CA ARG A 196 -12.02 -4.86 0.71
C ARG A 196 -13.08 -4.74 -0.40
N LEU A 197 -12.71 -4.40 -1.63
CA LEU A 197 -13.57 -4.51 -2.82
C LEU A 197 -13.45 -5.87 -3.51
N GLY A 198 -12.68 -6.81 -2.97
CA GLY A 198 -12.41 -8.10 -3.59
C GLY A 198 -11.43 -8.04 -4.77
N VAL A 199 -10.77 -6.91 -4.99
CA VAL A 199 -9.80 -6.76 -6.08
C VAL A 199 -8.43 -7.28 -5.64
N ALA A 200 -7.83 -8.17 -6.45
CA ALA A 200 -6.48 -8.66 -6.23
C ALA A 200 -5.46 -7.53 -6.43
N VAL A 201 -4.62 -7.30 -5.44
CA VAL A 201 -3.66 -6.19 -5.40
C VAL A 201 -2.21 -6.63 -5.20
N ALA A 202 -2.00 -7.84 -4.71
CA ALA A 202 -0.66 -8.44 -4.60
C ALA A 202 -0.76 -9.96 -4.72
N THR A 203 0.35 -10.61 -5.10
CA THR A 203 0.45 -12.06 -5.21
C THR A 203 1.88 -12.54 -5.00
N GLY A 204 2.02 -13.84 -4.77
CA GLY A 204 3.29 -14.54 -4.71
C GLY A 204 3.10 -16.04 -4.89
N ARG A 205 4.20 -16.77 -5.08
CA ARG A 205 4.21 -18.22 -5.33
C ARG A 205 5.28 -18.90 -4.50
N LEU A 206 4.95 -20.08 -3.96
CA LEU A 206 5.88 -20.97 -3.28
C LEU A 206 5.96 -22.30 -4.04
N VAL A 207 7.16 -22.67 -4.48
CA VAL A 207 7.46 -23.94 -5.14
C VAL A 207 8.39 -24.80 -4.27
N PRO A 208 8.36 -26.14 -4.36
CA PRO A 208 9.42 -27.00 -3.81
C PRO A 208 10.75 -26.68 -4.53
N HIS A 209 11.87 -26.64 -3.79
CA HIS A 209 13.19 -26.42 -4.36
C HIS A 209 14.13 -27.60 -4.12
N ALA A 210 14.24 -28.04 -2.86
CA ALA A 210 14.97 -29.20 -2.41
C ALA A 210 14.25 -29.85 -1.21
N PRO A 211 14.62 -31.03 -0.75
CA PRO A 211 14.01 -31.60 0.46
C PRO A 211 14.10 -30.65 1.65
N GLY A 212 12.93 -30.23 2.17
CA GLY A 212 12.81 -29.27 3.27
C GLY A 212 13.15 -27.82 2.91
N VAL A 213 13.23 -27.47 1.61
CA VAL A 213 13.53 -26.10 1.15
C VAL A 213 12.47 -25.63 0.16
N GLY A 214 11.77 -24.57 0.51
CA GLY A 214 10.83 -23.89 -0.36
C GLY A 214 11.46 -22.71 -1.11
N ARG A 215 11.04 -22.46 -2.36
CA ARG A 215 11.42 -21.26 -3.08
C ARG A 215 10.21 -20.36 -3.30
N ILE A 216 10.27 -19.14 -2.72
CA ILE A 216 9.29 -18.09 -2.94
C ILE A 216 9.67 -17.30 -4.19
N GLY A 217 8.70 -17.03 -5.04
CA GLY A 217 8.90 -16.24 -6.26
C GLY A 217 7.60 -15.63 -6.76
N ARG A 218 7.65 -14.99 -7.93
CA ARG A 218 6.51 -14.29 -8.53
C ARG A 218 5.84 -13.30 -7.56
N MET A 219 6.61 -12.71 -6.64
CA MET A 219 6.15 -11.67 -5.73
C MET A 219 5.83 -10.40 -6.52
N ALA A 220 4.59 -10.00 -6.52
CA ALA A 220 4.12 -8.82 -7.24
C ALA A 220 3.12 -8.04 -6.39
N VAL A 221 3.28 -6.71 -6.36
CA VAL A 221 2.37 -5.76 -5.72
C VAL A 221 2.01 -4.69 -6.73
N ASN A 222 0.72 -4.38 -6.85
CA ASN A 222 0.25 -3.26 -7.68
C ASN A 222 1.13 -2.02 -7.43
N ARG A 223 1.61 -1.41 -8.51
CA ARG A 223 2.62 -0.34 -8.45
C ARG A 223 2.27 0.78 -7.48
N VAL A 224 1.01 1.26 -7.52
CA VAL A 224 0.58 2.40 -6.69
C VAL A 224 0.42 2.04 -5.21
N LEU A 225 0.36 0.73 -4.88
CA LEU A 225 0.25 0.23 -3.52
C LEU A 225 1.60 -0.25 -2.94
N ARG A 226 2.71 -0.08 -3.66
CA ARG A 226 4.04 -0.39 -3.11
C ARG A 226 4.39 0.56 -1.96
N GLY A 227 5.17 0.05 -1.02
CA GLY A 227 5.48 0.78 0.22
C GLY A 227 4.44 0.60 1.32
N THR A 228 3.32 -0.09 1.03
CA THR A 228 2.35 -0.58 2.03
C THR A 228 2.81 -1.93 2.60
N GLN A 229 2.02 -2.52 3.49
CA GLN A 229 2.34 -3.81 4.11
C GLN A 229 2.00 -5.03 3.23
N LEU A 230 1.29 -4.85 2.10
CA LEU A 230 0.74 -5.92 1.26
C LEU A 230 1.79 -6.96 0.81
N GLY A 231 2.97 -6.50 0.39
CA GLY A 231 4.06 -7.40 -0.01
C GLY A 231 4.56 -8.26 1.15
N GLY A 232 4.65 -7.68 2.35
CA GLY A 232 5.01 -8.39 3.57
C GLY A 232 3.96 -9.42 3.98
N GLU A 233 2.67 -9.08 3.89
CA GLU A 233 1.56 -9.99 4.21
C GLU A 233 1.56 -11.22 3.28
N VAL A 234 1.75 -11.02 1.97
CA VAL A 234 1.88 -12.12 0.99
C VAL A 234 3.12 -12.97 1.29
N LEU A 235 4.26 -12.33 1.57
CA LEU A 235 5.51 -13.04 1.89
C LEU A 235 5.34 -13.91 3.14
N HIS A 236 4.81 -13.36 4.22
CA HIS A 236 4.58 -14.10 5.46
C HIS A 236 3.57 -15.25 5.29
N ALA A 237 2.52 -15.05 4.50
CA ALA A 237 1.56 -16.10 4.20
C ALA A 237 2.20 -17.28 3.46
N LEU A 238 3.12 -17.02 2.51
CA LEU A 238 3.88 -18.06 1.82
C LEU A 238 4.92 -18.73 2.73
N MET A 239 5.57 -17.99 3.63
CA MET A 239 6.47 -18.56 4.63
C MET A 239 5.72 -19.50 5.58
N ALA A 240 4.55 -19.10 6.07
CA ALA A 240 3.70 -19.95 6.89
C ALA A 240 3.24 -21.21 6.14
N ALA A 241 2.93 -21.11 4.85
CA ALA A 241 2.59 -22.27 4.02
C ALA A 241 3.80 -23.21 3.82
N ALA A 242 5.02 -22.68 3.73
CA ALA A 242 6.24 -23.48 3.67
C ALA A 242 6.47 -24.23 4.99
N GLU A 243 6.31 -23.58 6.14
CA GLU A 243 6.37 -24.22 7.46
C GLU A 243 5.34 -25.33 7.60
N GLN A 244 4.09 -25.11 7.22
CA GLN A 244 3.02 -26.11 7.25
C GLN A 244 3.32 -27.31 6.34
N ARG A 245 4.04 -27.09 5.23
CA ARG A 245 4.50 -28.16 4.32
C ARG A 245 5.67 -28.95 4.91
N GLY A 246 6.31 -28.47 5.97
CA GLY A 246 7.47 -29.09 6.62
C GLY A 246 8.82 -28.60 6.07
N ASP A 247 8.85 -27.47 5.36
CA ASP A 247 10.10 -26.83 5.00
C ASP A 247 10.77 -26.21 6.23
N HIS A 248 12.08 -26.30 6.30
CA HIS A 248 12.87 -25.67 7.36
C HIS A 248 13.62 -24.42 6.87
N THR A 249 13.55 -24.14 5.57
CA THR A 249 14.22 -23.00 4.94
C THR A 249 13.41 -22.54 3.74
N VAL A 250 13.35 -21.23 3.54
CA VAL A 250 12.87 -20.64 2.29
C VAL A 250 13.98 -19.83 1.64
N ILE A 251 14.06 -19.95 0.31
CA ILE A 251 14.94 -19.14 -0.54
C ILE A 251 14.13 -18.31 -1.51
N LEU A 252 14.72 -17.28 -2.06
CA LEU A 252 14.16 -16.49 -3.16
C LEU A 252 15.27 -15.83 -3.99
N HIS A 253 14.94 -15.53 -5.25
CA HIS A 253 15.79 -14.71 -6.11
C HIS A 253 15.26 -13.28 -6.08
N ALA A 254 15.93 -12.43 -5.30
CA ALA A 254 15.55 -11.04 -5.14
C ALA A 254 16.12 -10.20 -6.28
N GLN A 255 15.27 -9.42 -6.96
CA GLN A 255 15.77 -8.32 -7.79
C GLN A 255 16.58 -7.37 -6.90
N GLN A 256 17.70 -6.85 -7.39
CA GLN A 256 18.59 -6.00 -6.60
C GLN A 256 17.86 -4.82 -5.94
N THR A 257 16.88 -4.22 -6.62
CA THR A 257 16.05 -3.14 -6.10
C THR A 257 15.11 -3.57 -4.97
N ALA A 258 14.80 -4.87 -4.84
CA ALA A 258 13.92 -5.43 -3.82
C ALA A 258 14.71 -6.04 -2.64
N GLN A 259 16.04 -6.13 -2.70
CA GLN A 259 16.86 -6.74 -1.65
C GLN A 259 16.58 -6.15 -0.26
N GLY A 260 16.47 -4.82 -0.16
CA GLY A 260 16.17 -4.14 1.11
C GLY A 260 14.78 -4.49 1.68
N PHE A 261 13.81 -4.83 0.84
CA PHE A 261 12.51 -5.32 1.29
C PHE A 261 12.66 -6.68 1.98
N TYR A 262 13.28 -7.65 1.34
CA TYR A 262 13.46 -8.99 1.92
C TYR A 262 14.37 -8.99 3.15
N ALA A 263 15.41 -8.14 3.17
CA ALA A 263 16.27 -8.00 4.35
C ALA A 263 15.51 -7.54 5.60
N ARG A 264 14.52 -6.63 5.44
CA ARG A 264 13.64 -6.22 6.56
C ARG A 264 12.72 -7.34 7.06
N HIS A 265 12.52 -8.39 6.25
CA HIS A 265 11.77 -9.60 6.62
C HIS A 265 12.68 -10.76 7.04
N GLY A 266 13.94 -10.47 7.39
CA GLY A 266 14.87 -11.46 7.95
C GLY A 266 15.62 -12.32 6.93
N PHE A 267 15.48 -12.04 5.63
CA PHE A 267 16.28 -12.75 4.62
C PHE A 267 17.71 -12.21 4.55
N THR A 268 18.66 -13.09 4.39
CA THR A 268 20.07 -12.78 4.18
C THR A 268 20.52 -13.20 2.79
N THR A 269 21.45 -12.46 2.20
CA THR A 269 22.01 -12.77 0.87
C THR A 269 22.90 -13.99 0.90
N GLN A 270 22.85 -14.81 -0.16
CA GLN A 270 23.68 -15.99 -0.35
C GLN A 270 24.25 -16.01 -1.78
N GLY A 271 25.56 -16.25 -1.91
CA GLY A 271 26.23 -16.35 -3.20
C GLY A 271 26.45 -15.02 -3.91
N ALA A 272 26.80 -15.11 -5.20
CA ALA A 272 27.01 -13.95 -6.07
C ALA A 272 25.71 -13.55 -6.77
N SER A 273 25.61 -12.30 -7.20
CA SER A 273 24.51 -11.85 -8.06
C SER A 273 24.59 -12.50 -9.45
N PHE A 274 23.43 -12.70 -10.06
CA PHE A 274 23.28 -13.30 -11.39
C PHE A 274 22.19 -12.57 -12.18
N GLU A 275 22.14 -12.80 -13.49
CA GLU A 275 21.12 -12.20 -14.34
C GLU A 275 20.02 -13.22 -14.69
N GLU A 276 18.77 -12.84 -14.49
CA GLU A 276 17.60 -13.61 -14.88
C GLU A 276 16.61 -12.68 -15.64
N ALA A 277 16.25 -13.04 -16.87
CA ALA A 277 15.38 -12.25 -17.74
C ALA A 277 15.84 -10.78 -17.95
N GLY A 278 17.16 -10.53 -18.01
CA GLY A 278 17.74 -9.20 -18.18
C GLY A 278 17.75 -8.34 -16.91
N ILE A 279 17.42 -8.91 -15.77
CA ILE A 279 17.37 -8.21 -14.46
C ILE A 279 18.39 -8.87 -13.51
N VAL A 280 19.18 -8.04 -12.82
CA VAL A 280 20.13 -8.52 -11.81
C VAL A 280 19.41 -9.00 -10.56
N HIS A 281 19.67 -10.25 -10.19
CA HIS A 281 19.12 -10.92 -9.01
C HIS A 281 20.25 -11.35 -8.05
N ILE A 282 19.85 -11.58 -6.80
CA ILE A 282 20.67 -12.24 -5.79
C ILE A 282 19.80 -13.25 -5.05
N GLU A 283 20.38 -14.43 -4.76
CA GLU A 283 19.70 -15.38 -3.90
C GLU A 283 19.68 -14.86 -2.46
N MET A 284 18.53 -14.99 -1.81
CA MET A 284 18.37 -14.70 -0.39
C MET A 284 17.71 -15.87 0.31
N VAL A 285 18.09 -16.10 1.55
CA VAL A 285 17.67 -17.25 2.35
C VAL A 285 17.13 -16.79 3.69
N HIS A 286 16.10 -17.49 4.17
CA HIS A 286 15.54 -17.33 5.50
C HIS A 286 15.29 -18.72 6.13
N PRO A 287 15.91 -19.04 7.29
CA PRO A 287 15.59 -20.26 8.03
C PRO A 287 14.20 -20.12 8.66
N LEU A 288 13.35 -21.13 8.49
CA LEU A 288 12.07 -21.23 9.17
C LEU A 288 12.31 -21.90 10.53
N VAL A 289 11.85 -21.27 11.59
CA VAL A 289 11.94 -21.87 12.94
C VAL A 289 10.77 -22.81 13.08
N PRO A 290 10.98 -24.10 13.38
CA PRO A 290 9.88 -25.01 13.62
C PRO A 290 8.96 -24.45 14.71
N SER A 291 7.65 -24.37 14.43
CA SER A 291 6.66 -24.11 15.48
C SER A 291 6.72 -25.25 16.50
N LEU A 292 7.13 -24.95 17.75
CA LEU A 292 7.17 -25.89 18.87
C LEU A 292 5.76 -26.31 19.27
#